data_88b889ad713294d081390b6492100d61
#
_entry.id   88b889ad713294d081390b6492100d61
#
_cell.length_a   1.000
_cell.length_b   1.000
_cell.length_c   1.000
_cell.angle_alpha   90.00
_cell.angle_beta   90.00
_cell.angle_gamma   90.00
#
_symmetry.space_group_name_H-M   'P 1'
#
loop_
_entity.id
_entity.type
_entity.pdbx_description
1 polymer ?
#
loop_
_entity_poly.entity_id
_entity_poly.type
_entity_poly.pdbx_seq_one_letter_code
_entity_poly.pdbx_strand_id
1 'polypeptide(L)'
;MCVFIGGGGSTEIAIFDSGIKESVNTKLGAIDVMQKFPDLADNYATTDVETVKEYIKQRLNLPKEKADILILAGGGHEKFARNSGIKYEKNTLYNDSASPIMMDMETRIKETNRYYKKISLDEIRAKVNDPDWWYATRGMCAFVLVVAEAIGAKYIVPTDIAMVYGLIDKEIR
;
A
#
# COMPACT_ATOMS: atom_id res chain seq x y z
N MET A 1 -9.15 -9.89 8.53
CA MET A 1 -8.72 -8.66 7.83
C MET A 1 -7.26 -8.38 8.18
N CYS A 2 -6.53 -7.74 7.29
CA CYS A 2 -5.16 -7.27 7.52
C CYS A 2 -5.11 -5.75 7.36
N VAL A 3 -4.46 -5.04 8.25
CA VAL A 3 -4.14 -3.62 8.11
C VAL A 3 -2.65 -3.50 7.83
N PHE A 4 -2.31 -2.76 6.78
CA PHE A 4 -0.96 -2.43 6.37
C PHE A 4 -0.75 -0.92 6.47
N ILE A 5 0.32 -0.53 7.15
CA ILE A 5 0.78 0.85 7.23
C ILE A 5 2.21 0.87 6.70
N GLY A 6 2.40 1.48 5.53
CA GLY A 6 3.70 1.64 4.90
C GLY A 6 4.19 3.08 5.05
N GLY A 7 5.23 3.28 5.81
CA GLY A 7 5.92 4.56 5.96
C GLY A 7 7.16 4.69 5.09
N GLY A 8 7.88 5.82 5.25
CA GLY A 8 9.17 6.03 4.59
C GLY A 8 10.27 5.11 5.10
N GLY A 9 10.33 4.85 6.41
CA GLY A 9 11.39 4.07 7.07
C GLY A 9 10.91 2.86 7.84
N SER A 10 9.59 2.60 7.92
CA SER A 10 9.04 1.42 8.61
C SER A 10 7.78 0.91 7.93
N THR A 11 7.45 -0.32 8.26
CA THR A 11 6.23 -1.01 7.82
C THR A 11 5.62 -1.74 9.00
N GLU A 12 4.34 -1.51 9.26
CA GLU A 12 3.54 -2.14 10.27
C GLU A 12 2.41 -2.95 9.60
N ILE A 13 2.25 -4.21 10.03
CA ILE A 13 1.21 -5.10 9.51
C ILE A 13 0.50 -5.74 10.70
N ALA A 14 -0.81 -5.70 10.72
CA ALA A 14 -1.60 -6.35 11.76
C ALA A 14 -2.75 -7.16 11.17
N ILE A 15 -2.91 -8.40 11.63
CA ILE A 15 -4.01 -9.30 11.26
C ILE A 15 -5.06 -9.27 12.36
N PHE A 16 -6.30 -9.11 11.94
CA PHE A 16 -7.46 -9.01 12.84
C PHE A 16 -8.52 -10.07 12.51
N ASP A 17 -9.08 -10.65 13.58
CA ASP A 17 -10.31 -11.41 13.60
C ASP A 17 -10.85 -11.27 15.02
N SER A 18 -11.95 -10.71 15.32
CA SER A 18 -12.44 -10.42 16.70
C SER A 18 -11.44 -9.75 17.68
N GLY A 19 -10.20 -9.52 17.25
CA GLY A 19 -9.08 -8.93 17.99
C GLY A 19 -7.80 -9.04 17.16
N ILE A 20 -6.67 -8.51 17.68
CA ILE A 20 -5.37 -8.63 17.01
C ILE A 20 -4.89 -10.07 17.16
N LYS A 21 -4.76 -10.79 16.05
CA LYS A 21 -4.17 -12.15 16.01
C LYS A 21 -2.67 -12.16 15.87
N GLU A 22 -2.16 -11.28 15.01
CA GLU A 22 -0.74 -11.16 14.76
C GLU A 22 -0.40 -9.71 14.42
N SER A 23 0.74 -9.23 14.87
CA SER A 23 1.28 -7.95 14.44
C SER A 23 2.78 -8.07 14.20
N VAL A 24 3.26 -7.50 13.12
CA VAL A 24 4.68 -7.43 12.79
C VAL A 24 5.06 -6.01 12.45
N ASN A 25 6.28 -5.66 12.84
CA ASN A 25 6.89 -4.36 12.53
C ASN A 25 8.26 -4.61 11.92
N THR A 26 8.63 -3.82 10.93
CA THR A 26 9.93 -3.90 10.28
C THR A 26 10.47 -2.50 10.03
N LYS A 27 11.74 -2.28 10.37
CA LYS A 27 12.48 -1.07 9.96
C LYS A 27 12.89 -1.19 8.49
N LEU A 28 11.91 -1.13 7.62
CA LEU A 28 12.04 -1.10 6.18
C LEU A 28 10.85 -0.33 5.64
N GLY A 29 11.09 0.73 4.91
CA GLY A 29 10.05 1.54 4.32
C GLY A 29 10.30 1.90 2.87
N ALA A 30 9.44 2.73 2.31
CA ALA A 30 9.50 3.08 0.89
C ALA A 30 10.80 3.82 0.53
N ILE A 31 11.37 4.63 1.44
CA ILE A 31 12.64 5.34 1.20
C ILE A 31 13.81 4.36 1.09
N ASP A 32 13.84 3.29 1.89
CA ASP A 32 14.89 2.27 1.79
C ASP A 32 14.87 1.57 0.43
N VAL A 33 13.67 1.32 -0.09
CA VAL A 33 13.49 0.75 -1.44
C VAL A 33 13.98 1.73 -2.51
N MET A 34 13.64 3.02 -2.39
CA MET A 34 14.09 4.05 -3.35
C MET A 34 15.60 4.26 -3.31
N GLN A 35 16.24 4.15 -2.14
CA GLN A 35 17.69 4.20 -2.01
C GLN A 35 18.37 2.98 -2.66
N LYS A 36 17.75 1.80 -2.56
CA LYS A 36 18.26 0.57 -3.19
C LYS A 36 18.08 0.56 -4.69
N PHE A 37 16.99 1.13 -5.18
CA PHE A 37 16.60 1.17 -6.59
C PHE A 37 16.31 2.62 -7.00
N PRO A 38 17.35 3.45 -7.17
CA PRO A 38 17.16 4.89 -7.41
C PRO A 38 16.47 5.19 -8.75
N ASP A 39 16.56 4.28 -9.73
CA ASP A 39 15.88 4.39 -11.02
C ASP A 39 14.35 4.31 -10.93
N LEU A 40 13.79 3.87 -9.79
CA LEU A 40 12.35 3.99 -9.53
C LEU A 40 11.89 5.45 -9.47
N ALA A 41 12.80 6.39 -9.22
CA ALA A 41 12.57 7.82 -9.28
C ALA A 41 12.88 8.44 -10.66
N ASP A 42 13.32 7.65 -11.63
CA ASP A 42 13.48 8.11 -13.00
C ASP A 42 12.12 8.21 -13.71
N ASN A 43 12.09 8.95 -14.81
CA ASN A 43 10.86 9.12 -15.56
C ASN A 43 10.26 7.77 -15.98
N TYR A 44 11.12 6.83 -16.38
CA TYR A 44 10.76 5.43 -16.64
C TYR A 44 11.70 4.52 -15.86
N ALA A 45 11.17 3.72 -14.95
CA ALA A 45 11.96 2.77 -14.20
C ALA A 45 12.49 1.65 -15.12
N THR A 46 13.76 1.27 -14.94
CA THR A 46 14.39 0.12 -15.60
C THR A 46 14.30 -1.14 -14.75
N THR A 47 14.32 -0.99 -13.43
CA THR A 47 14.09 -2.09 -12.48
C THR A 47 12.64 -2.56 -12.56
N ASP A 48 12.42 -3.86 -12.74
CA ASP A 48 11.10 -4.45 -12.76
C ASP A 48 10.53 -4.66 -11.34
N VAL A 49 9.22 -4.80 -11.25
CA VAL A 49 8.52 -4.94 -9.97
C VAL A 49 8.88 -6.23 -9.23
N GLU A 50 9.19 -7.33 -9.93
CA GLU A 50 9.52 -8.60 -9.28
C GLU A 50 10.88 -8.50 -8.56
N THR A 51 11.87 -7.83 -9.16
CA THR A 51 13.16 -7.55 -8.52
C THR A 51 12.98 -6.76 -7.22
N VAL A 52 12.11 -5.74 -7.23
CA VAL A 52 11.80 -4.94 -6.04
C VAL A 52 11.06 -5.77 -4.99
N LYS A 53 10.09 -6.59 -5.41
CA LYS A 53 9.34 -7.49 -4.51
C LYS A 53 10.27 -8.48 -3.81
N GLU A 54 11.19 -9.10 -4.52
CA GLU A 54 12.15 -10.03 -3.94
C GLU A 54 13.06 -9.36 -2.88
N TYR A 55 13.53 -8.15 -3.15
CA TYR A 55 14.26 -7.36 -2.16
C TYR A 55 13.45 -7.11 -0.89
N ILE A 56 12.17 -6.73 -1.04
CA ILE A 56 11.25 -6.49 0.09
C ILE A 56 11.00 -7.79 0.86
N LYS A 57 10.65 -8.90 0.17
CA LYS A 57 10.38 -10.21 0.79
C LYS A 57 11.52 -10.71 1.67
N GLN A 58 12.77 -10.46 1.28
CA GLN A 58 13.95 -10.89 2.04
C GLN A 58 14.17 -10.09 3.34
N ARG A 59 13.54 -8.93 3.49
CA ARG A 59 13.80 -7.97 4.59
C ARG A 59 12.58 -7.62 5.42
N LEU A 60 11.39 -7.82 4.87
CA LEU A 60 10.14 -7.53 5.55
C LEU A 60 9.73 -8.72 6.42
N ASN A 61 9.45 -8.47 7.68
CA ASN A 61 8.76 -9.44 8.51
C ASN A 61 7.33 -9.59 8.00
N LEU A 62 7.03 -10.74 7.44
CA LEU A 62 5.71 -11.04 6.88
C LEU A 62 4.89 -11.85 7.90
N PRO A 63 3.58 -11.57 8.03
CA PRO A 63 2.72 -12.33 8.91
C PRO A 63 2.55 -13.77 8.38
N LYS A 64 2.34 -14.71 9.31
CA LYS A 64 2.05 -16.11 9.01
C LYS A 64 0.55 -16.35 8.78
N GLU A 65 -0.26 -15.59 9.50
CA GLU A 65 -1.72 -15.63 9.37
C GLU A 65 -2.19 -15.12 8.01
N LYS A 66 -3.34 -15.60 7.56
CA LYS A 66 -3.94 -15.24 6.28
C LYS A 66 -5.12 -14.30 6.46
N ALA A 67 -5.37 -13.48 5.44
CA ALA A 67 -6.51 -12.57 5.44
C ALA A 67 -6.98 -12.29 4.00
N ASP A 68 -8.28 -12.41 3.75
CA ASP A 68 -8.84 -12.14 2.42
C ASP A 68 -8.86 -10.65 2.04
N ILE A 69 -8.79 -9.75 3.04
CA ILE A 69 -8.89 -8.30 2.86
C ILE A 69 -7.64 -7.63 3.39
N LEU A 70 -6.97 -6.85 2.53
CA LEU A 70 -5.87 -5.96 2.88
C LEU A 70 -6.35 -4.50 2.90
N ILE A 71 -6.34 -3.88 4.06
CA ILE A 71 -6.66 -2.47 4.26
C ILE A 71 -5.36 -1.67 4.23
N LEU A 72 -5.26 -0.70 3.33
CA LEU A 72 -4.13 0.22 3.25
C LEU A 72 -4.44 1.45 4.11
N ALA A 73 -3.65 1.67 5.15
CA ALA A 73 -3.78 2.80 6.06
C ALA A 73 -2.46 3.58 6.14
N GLY A 74 -2.46 4.72 6.79
CA GLY A 74 -1.28 5.56 6.96
C GLY A 74 -1.22 6.77 6.04
N GLY A 75 -2.27 7.02 5.28
CA GLY A 75 -2.51 8.29 4.59
C GLY A 75 -2.54 8.21 3.07
N GLY A 76 -3.52 8.87 2.47
CA GLY A 76 -3.58 9.20 1.06
C GLY A 76 -3.85 8.06 0.08
N HIS A 77 -4.07 6.82 0.51
CA HIS A 77 -4.25 5.68 -0.39
C HIS A 77 -5.55 5.74 -1.19
N GLU A 78 -6.66 6.17 -0.57
CA GLU A 78 -7.93 6.34 -1.25
C GLU A 78 -7.86 7.50 -2.25
N LYS A 79 -7.35 8.65 -1.81
CA LYS A 79 -7.13 9.82 -2.65
C LYS A 79 -6.22 9.49 -3.83
N PHE A 80 -5.14 8.74 -3.60
CA PHE A 80 -4.27 8.27 -4.66
C PHE A 80 -5.02 7.38 -5.66
N ALA A 81 -5.81 6.41 -5.21
CA ALA A 81 -6.59 5.53 -6.09
C ALA A 81 -7.55 6.33 -6.97
N ARG A 82 -8.25 7.30 -6.41
CA ARG A 82 -9.18 8.18 -7.15
C ARG A 82 -8.46 9.07 -8.17
N ASN A 83 -7.40 9.74 -7.77
CA ASN A 83 -6.67 10.68 -8.62
C ASN A 83 -5.87 9.98 -9.72
N SER A 84 -5.43 8.75 -9.48
CA SER A 84 -4.61 7.97 -10.42
C SER A 84 -5.41 7.34 -11.54
N GLY A 85 -6.74 7.39 -11.50
CA GLY A 85 -7.60 6.69 -12.45
C GLY A 85 -7.49 5.17 -12.32
N ILE A 86 -7.11 4.66 -11.13
CA ILE A 86 -7.16 3.24 -10.83
C ILE A 86 -8.61 2.79 -10.82
N LYS A 87 -8.90 1.68 -11.50
CA LYS A 87 -10.23 1.07 -11.45
C LYS A 87 -10.52 0.58 -10.03
N TYR A 88 -11.64 0.98 -9.47
CA TYR A 88 -12.12 0.52 -8.17
C TYR A 88 -13.64 0.35 -8.21
N GLU A 89 -14.15 -0.33 -7.18
CA GLU A 89 -15.58 -0.56 -6.97
C GLU A 89 -15.99 0.01 -5.60
N LYS A 90 -17.30 0.12 -5.38
CA LYS A 90 -17.81 0.45 -4.04
C LYS A 90 -17.45 -0.69 -3.09
N ASN A 91 -16.95 -0.35 -1.90
CA ASN A 91 -16.69 -1.35 -0.88
C ASN A 91 -18.02 -1.98 -0.40
N THR A 92 -18.15 -3.27 -0.62
CA THR A 92 -19.29 -4.10 -0.18
C THR A 92 -18.90 -5.16 0.83
N LEU A 93 -17.62 -5.20 1.23
CA LEU A 93 -17.08 -6.22 2.14
C LEU A 93 -17.48 -5.95 3.60
N TYR A 94 -17.60 -4.68 3.95
CA TYR A 94 -18.06 -4.22 5.26
C TYR A 94 -18.58 -2.77 5.15
N ASN A 95 -19.42 -2.38 6.12
CA ASN A 95 -20.02 -1.05 6.12
C ASN A 95 -19.15 -0.08 6.94
N ASP A 96 -18.33 0.70 6.25
CA ASP A 96 -17.51 1.74 6.84
C ASP A 96 -17.36 2.91 5.87
N SER A 97 -17.82 4.08 6.29
CA SER A 97 -17.76 5.30 5.48
C SER A 97 -16.32 5.79 5.24
N ALA A 98 -15.38 5.41 6.08
CA ALA A 98 -13.96 5.75 5.92
C ALA A 98 -13.21 4.82 4.93
N SER A 99 -13.90 3.79 4.42
CA SER A 99 -13.34 2.81 3.49
C SER A 99 -14.31 2.57 2.31
N PRO A 100 -14.64 3.61 1.53
CA PRO A 100 -15.77 3.56 0.60
C PRO A 100 -15.50 2.81 -0.70
N ILE A 101 -14.23 2.48 -0.99
CA ILE A 101 -13.82 1.82 -2.24
C ILE A 101 -12.99 0.58 -1.98
N MET A 102 -13.05 -0.36 -2.92
CA MET A 102 -12.22 -1.56 -2.94
C MET A 102 -11.75 -1.88 -4.36
N MET A 103 -10.73 -2.72 -4.47
CA MET A 103 -10.29 -3.33 -5.72
C MET A 103 -9.92 -4.78 -5.50
N ASP A 104 -10.09 -5.61 -6.51
CA ASP A 104 -9.59 -6.98 -6.49
C ASP A 104 -8.08 -7.04 -6.69
N MET A 105 -7.50 -8.19 -6.41
CA MET A 105 -6.05 -8.40 -6.51
C MET A 105 -5.56 -8.35 -7.97
N GLU A 106 -6.35 -8.81 -8.93
CA GLU A 106 -6.01 -8.76 -10.36
C GLU A 106 -5.85 -7.30 -10.83
N THR A 107 -6.82 -6.46 -10.48
CA THR A 107 -6.77 -5.01 -10.73
C THR A 107 -5.52 -4.39 -10.10
N ARG A 108 -5.20 -4.73 -8.86
CA ARG A 108 -4.00 -4.20 -8.17
C ARG A 108 -2.70 -4.59 -8.88
N ILE A 109 -2.56 -5.84 -9.28
CA ILE A 109 -1.39 -6.33 -10.04
C ILE A 109 -1.25 -5.57 -11.37
N LYS A 110 -2.35 -5.45 -12.11
CA LYS A 110 -2.40 -4.72 -13.39
C LYS A 110 -1.98 -3.26 -13.23
N GLU A 111 -2.50 -2.58 -12.21
CA GLU A 111 -2.18 -1.18 -11.94
C GLU A 111 -0.73 -1.00 -11.49
N THR A 112 -0.20 -1.88 -10.64
CA THR A 112 1.21 -1.84 -10.27
C THR A 112 2.12 -1.98 -11.49
N ASN A 113 1.84 -2.94 -12.37
CA ASN A 113 2.59 -3.11 -13.62
C ASN A 113 2.49 -1.87 -14.53
N ARG A 114 1.33 -1.19 -14.55
CA ARG A 114 1.16 0.07 -15.27
C ARG A 114 2.08 1.17 -14.74
N TYR A 115 2.19 1.30 -13.41
CA TYR A 115 3.09 2.26 -12.76
C TYR A 115 4.56 2.00 -13.03
N TYR A 116 4.95 0.75 -13.16
CA TYR A 116 6.34 0.40 -13.48
C TYR A 116 6.68 0.56 -14.96
N LYS A 117 5.78 0.18 -15.87
CA LYS A 117 6.11 0.01 -17.30
C LYS A 117 5.53 1.08 -18.23
N LYS A 118 4.46 1.79 -17.83
CA LYS A 118 3.65 2.58 -18.77
C LYS A 118 3.41 4.02 -18.36
N ILE A 119 3.64 4.38 -17.11
CA ILE A 119 3.42 5.73 -16.61
C ILE A 119 4.75 6.37 -16.28
N SER A 120 5.00 7.55 -16.84
CA SER A 120 6.16 8.36 -16.50
C SER A 120 6.05 8.92 -15.07
N LEU A 121 7.19 9.26 -14.49
CA LEU A 121 7.19 9.90 -13.17
C LEU A 121 6.48 11.25 -13.19
N ASP A 122 6.57 12.01 -14.28
CA ASP A 122 5.86 13.28 -14.44
C ASP A 122 4.35 13.10 -14.42
N GLU A 123 3.83 12.02 -15.03
CA GLU A 123 2.41 11.68 -14.94
C GLU A 123 2.00 11.27 -13.53
N ILE A 124 2.86 10.57 -12.78
CA ILE A 124 2.62 10.24 -11.37
C ILE A 124 2.57 11.52 -10.55
N ARG A 125 3.53 12.42 -10.72
CA ARG A 125 3.57 13.73 -10.04
C ARG A 125 2.32 14.55 -10.28
N ALA A 126 1.85 14.59 -11.52
CA ALA A 126 0.65 15.35 -11.87
C ALA A 126 -0.63 14.82 -11.18
N LYS A 127 -0.65 13.54 -10.79
CA LYS A 127 -1.81 12.89 -10.17
C LYS A 127 -1.78 12.89 -8.65
N VAL A 128 -0.59 12.97 -8.06
CA VAL A 128 -0.37 12.94 -6.62
C VAL A 128 -0.10 14.37 -6.15
N ASN A 129 -1.10 15.02 -5.57
CA ASN A 129 -0.99 16.40 -5.06
C ASN A 129 -0.14 16.56 -3.79
N ASP A 130 0.60 15.54 -3.40
CA ASP A 130 1.50 15.57 -2.25
C ASP A 130 2.94 15.51 -2.78
N PRO A 131 3.78 16.53 -2.51
CA PRO A 131 5.13 16.62 -3.06
C PRO A 131 6.03 15.46 -2.66
N ASP A 132 5.77 14.79 -1.53
CA ASP A 132 6.62 13.72 -1.01
C ASP A 132 6.12 12.32 -1.40
N TRP A 133 4.85 12.19 -1.70
CA TRP A 133 4.21 10.90 -2.00
C TRP A 133 4.57 10.31 -3.36
N TRP A 134 4.72 11.15 -4.39
CA TRP A 134 5.01 10.70 -5.75
C TRP A 134 6.34 9.96 -5.84
N TYR A 135 7.34 10.40 -5.09
CA TYR A 135 8.69 9.84 -5.10
C TYR A 135 8.66 8.35 -4.74
N ALA A 136 7.94 7.97 -3.71
CA ALA A 136 7.92 6.60 -3.20
C ALA A 136 6.81 5.70 -3.81
N THR A 137 6.03 6.22 -4.75
CA THR A 137 4.84 5.52 -5.28
C THR A 137 5.16 4.13 -5.84
N ARG A 138 6.20 3.99 -6.65
CA ARG A 138 6.57 2.69 -7.24
C ARG A 138 7.02 1.71 -6.16
N GLY A 139 7.87 2.15 -5.23
CA GLY A 139 8.28 1.35 -4.08
C GLY A 139 7.08 0.87 -3.25
N MET A 140 6.16 1.77 -2.92
CA MET A 140 4.96 1.46 -2.16
C MET A 140 4.04 0.47 -2.91
N CYS A 141 3.92 0.59 -4.24
CA CYS A 141 3.17 -0.38 -5.04
C CYS A 141 3.72 -1.80 -4.88
N ALA A 142 5.04 -1.97 -4.85
CA ALA A 142 5.67 -3.28 -4.62
C ALA A 142 5.44 -3.80 -3.19
N PHE A 143 5.53 -2.94 -2.16
CA PHE A 143 5.19 -3.31 -0.78
C PHE A 143 3.78 -3.88 -0.66
N VAL A 144 2.80 -3.17 -1.23
CA VAL A 144 1.40 -3.61 -1.19
C VAL A 144 1.23 -4.99 -1.82
N LEU A 145 1.89 -5.26 -2.96
CA LEU A 145 1.83 -6.58 -3.59
C LEU A 145 2.48 -7.66 -2.73
N VAL A 146 3.65 -7.40 -2.15
CA VAL A 146 4.34 -8.36 -1.28
C VAL A 146 3.47 -8.76 -0.09
N VAL A 147 2.88 -7.79 0.59
CA VAL A 147 2.02 -8.07 1.75
C VAL A 147 0.74 -8.78 1.32
N ALA A 148 0.08 -8.31 0.26
CA ALA A 148 -1.14 -8.92 -0.25
C ALA A 148 -0.94 -10.39 -0.66
N GLU A 149 0.16 -10.69 -1.37
CA GLU A 149 0.53 -12.07 -1.74
C GLU A 149 0.83 -12.93 -0.50
N ALA A 150 1.57 -12.39 0.46
CA ALA A 150 1.94 -13.11 1.68
C ALA A 150 0.72 -13.55 2.50
N ILE A 151 -0.27 -12.66 2.64
CA ILE A 151 -1.50 -12.99 3.40
C ILE A 151 -2.57 -13.71 2.58
N GLY A 152 -2.40 -13.80 1.26
CA GLY A 152 -3.40 -14.38 0.35
C GLY A 152 -4.63 -13.50 0.13
N ALA A 153 -4.44 -12.16 0.12
CA ALA A 153 -5.52 -11.20 -0.06
C ALA A 153 -6.25 -11.40 -1.40
N LYS A 154 -7.57 -11.31 -1.35
CA LYS A 154 -8.44 -11.28 -2.53
C LYS A 154 -8.83 -9.84 -2.90
N TYR A 155 -8.94 -9.00 -1.88
CA TYR A 155 -9.36 -7.61 -2.00
C TYR A 155 -8.42 -6.66 -1.29
N ILE A 156 -8.28 -5.46 -1.86
CA ILE A 156 -7.53 -4.36 -1.30
C ILE A 156 -8.47 -3.18 -1.10
N VAL A 157 -8.45 -2.62 0.10
CA VAL A 157 -9.26 -1.47 0.50
C VAL A 157 -8.32 -0.32 0.81
N PRO A 158 -8.14 0.65 -0.11
CA PRO A 158 -7.37 1.85 0.17
C PRO A 158 -8.18 2.78 1.07
N THR A 159 -7.54 3.33 2.10
CA THR A 159 -8.14 4.32 3.00
C THR A 159 -7.24 5.54 3.15
N ASP A 160 -7.84 6.66 3.60
CA ASP A 160 -7.10 7.84 4.03
C ASP A 160 -7.00 7.93 5.56
N ILE A 161 -7.32 6.83 6.26
CA ILE A 161 -7.21 6.75 7.71
C ILE A 161 -5.73 6.80 8.11
N ALA A 162 -5.38 7.76 8.98
CA ALA A 162 -4.08 7.86 9.60
C ALA A 162 -4.16 7.48 11.09
N MET A 163 -3.04 7.06 11.69
CA MET A 163 -2.97 6.68 13.11
C MET A 163 -3.50 7.77 14.05
N VAL A 164 -3.37 9.03 13.69
CA VAL A 164 -3.85 10.17 14.49
C VAL A 164 -5.35 10.10 14.76
N TYR A 165 -6.15 9.54 13.86
CA TYR A 165 -7.59 9.39 14.07
C TYR A 165 -7.92 8.42 15.20
N GLY A 166 -7.16 7.33 15.33
CA GLY A 166 -7.31 6.39 16.44
C GLY A 166 -6.92 6.99 17.80
N LEU A 167 -5.98 7.92 17.84
CA LEU A 167 -5.62 8.66 19.05
C LEU A 167 -6.72 9.63 19.44
N ILE A 168 -7.27 10.39 18.50
CA ILE A 168 -8.36 11.35 18.74
C ILE A 168 -9.61 10.62 19.26
N ASP A 169 -10.01 9.50 18.65
CA ASP A 169 -11.18 8.72 19.10
C ASP A 169 -11.01 8.19 20.52
N LYS A 170 -9.79 7.85 20.93
CA LYS A 170 -9.48 7.40 22.29
C LYS A 170 -9.55 8.52 23.34
N GLU A 171 -9.21 9.75 22.97
CA GLU A 171 -9.25 10.92 23.88
C GLU A 171 -10.67 11.50 24.05
N ILE A 172 -11.59 11.22 23.11
CA ILE A 172 -12.96 11.74 23.11
C ILE A 172 -13.94 10.80 23.83
N ARG A 173 -13.57 9.54 24.08
CA ARG A 173 -14.38 8.55 24.83
C ARG A 173 -13.99 8.51 26.30
#